data_69071675c51d74245652b4a291d483a6
#
_entry.id   69071675c51d74245652b4a291d483a6
#
_cell.length_a   1.000
_cell.length_b   1.000
_cell.length_c   1.000
_cell.angle_alpha   90.00
_cell.angle_beta   90.00
_cell.angle_gamma   90.00
#
_symmetry.space_group_name_H-M   'P 1'
#
loop_
_entity.id
_entity.type
_entity.pdbx_description
1 polymer ?
#
loop_
_entity_poly.entity_id
_entity_poly.type
_entity_poly.pdbx_seq_one_letter_code
_entity_poly.pdbx_strand_id
1 'polypeptide(L)'
;MECFLKNFRDDFKFAIITDGRSITQRNKIKALGLDLYIDTIIISEEIGSEKPSLANFDKVKQLLNCESYCYIADNTKKDFVTPNMMGWLTICLNDQGNNIHKQDFSLPNEFLPDIRVSSWQEIENIFSKKIKLIRGK
;
A
#
# COMPACT_ATOMS: atom_id res chain seq x y z
N MET A 1 6.19 6.49 8.00
CA MET A 1 5.91 5.11 7.58
C MET A 1 6.48 4.07 8.53
N GLU A 2 7.73 4.16 8.90
CA GLU A 2 8.34 3.20 9.83
C GLU A 2 7.60 3.14 11.17
N CYS A 3 7.24 4.28 11.71
CA CYS A 3 6.50 4.38 12.98
C CYS A 3 5.15 3.65 12.89
N PHE A 4 4.44 3.81 11.77
CA PHE A 4 3.19 3.12 11.49
C PHE A 4 3.39 1.61 11.49
N LEU A 5 4.37 1.11 10.74
CA LEU A 5 4.66 -0.31 10.65
C LEU A 5 5.00 -0.91 12.02
N LYS A 6 5.84 -0.22 12.77
CA LYS A 6 6.25 -0.64 14.11
C LYS A 6 5.07 -0.74 15.07
N ASN A 7 4.17 0.25 15.04
CA ASN A 7 3.04 0.33 15.96
C ASN A 7 1.95 -0.71 15.66
N PHE A 8 1.82 -1.14 14.40
CA PHE A 8 0.74 -2.02 13.97
C PHE A 8 1.19 -3.41 13.54
N ARG A 9 2.46 -3.76 13.72
CA ARG A 9 3.00 -5.05 13.28
C ARG A 9 2.33 -6.28 13.88
N ASP A 10 1.80 -6.14 15.09
CA ASP A 10 1.11 -7.24 15.78
C ASP A 10 -0.36 -7.39 15.36
N ASP A 11 -0.92 -6.36 14.73
CA ASP A 11 -2.33 -6.30 14.35
C ASP A 11 -2.55 -6.60 12.86
N PHE A 12 -1.53 -6.37 12.02
CA PHE A 12 -1.64 -6.49 10.57
C PHE A 12 -0.44 -7.23 9.98
N LYS A 13 -0.68 -7.87 8.83
CA LYS A 13 0.39 -8.32 7.96
C LYS A 13 0.67 -7.21 6.94
N PHE A 14 1.93 -7.03 6.61
CA PHE A 14 2.37 -5.98 5.70
C PHE A 14 3.03 -6.54 4.45
N ALA A 15 2.71 -5.95 3.30
CA ALA A 15 3.34 -6.25 2.03
C ALA A 15 3.72 -4.96 1.32
N ILE A 16 4.75 -5.02 0.50
CA ILE A 16 5.13 -3.94 -0.41
C ILE A 16 4.94 -4.44 -1.84
N ILE A 17 4.30 -3.62 -2.68
CA ILE A 17 4.25 -3.80 -4.13
C ILE A 17 4.98 -2.63 -4.74
N THR A 18 6.06 -2.89 -5.46
CA THR A 18 6.86 -1.85 -6.09
C THR A 18 7.27 -2.22 -7.51
N ASP A 19 7.25 -1.23 -8.39
CA ASP A 19 7.77 -1.38 -9.74
C ASP A 19 9.26 -1.06 -9.74
N GLY A 20 9.98 -1.61 -10.71
CA GLY A 20 11.40 -1.33 -10.90
C GLY A 20 12.28 -2.56 -10.79
N ARG A 21 13.58 -2.31 -10.72
CA ARG A 21 14.60 -3.36 -10.68
C ARG A 21 14.74 -3.93 -9.27
N SER A 22 14.86 -5.26 -9.20
CA SER A 22 14.93 -5.98 -7.94
C SER A 22 16.04 -5.45 -7.02
N ILE A 23 17.24 -5.34 -7.52
CA ILE A 23 18.39 -4.89 -6.72
C ILE A 23 18.19 -3.48 -6.17
N THR A 24 17.67 -2.57 -7.00
CA THR A 24 17.42 -1.18 -6.61
C THR A 24 16.37 -1.10 -5.51
N GLN A 25 15.25 -1.79 -5.70
CA GLN A 25 14.12 -1.73 -4.76
C GLN A 25 14.45 -2.43 -3.44
N ARG A 26 15.13 -3.58 -3.48
CA ARG A 26 15.53 -4.29 -2.26
C ARG A 26 16.54 -3.50 -1.44
N ASN A 27 17.51 -2.86 -2.09
CA ASN A 27 18.48 -1.99 -1.41
C ASN A 27 17.78 -0.80 -0.74
N LYS A 28 16.82 -0.19 -1.43
CA LYS A 28 16.05 0.92 -0.89
C LYS A 28 15.22 0.52 0.33
N ILE A 29 14.53 -0.61 0.26
CA ILE A 29 13.73 -1.14 1.37
C ILE A 29 14.62 -1.42 2.58
N LYS A 30 15.77 -2.06 2.36
CA LYS A 30 16.74 -2.36 3.41
C LYS A 30 17.32 -1.09 4.03
N ALA A 31 17.70 -0.13 3.19
CA ALA A 31 18.26 1.15 3.66
C ALA A 31 17.27 1.92 4.54
N LEU A 32 15.97 1.79 4.28
CA LEU A 32 14.91 2.42 5.08
C LEU A 32 14.53 1.59 6.31
N GLY A 33 15.09 0.40 6.49
CA GLY A 33 14.78 -0.47 7.61
C GLY A 33 13.40 -1.11 7.55
N LEU A 34 12.73 -1.06 6.40
CA LEU A 34 11.36 -1.56 6.25
C LEU A 34 11.27 -3.07 6.23
N ASP A 35 12.33 -3.77 5.80
CA ASP A 35 12.39 -5.21 5.73
C ASP A 35 12.15 -5.90 7.08
N LEU A 36 12.40 -5.19 8.18
CA LEU A 36 12.16 -5.70 9.54
C LEU A 36 10.67 -5.86 9.87
N TYR A 37 9.79 -5.15 9.15
CA TYR A 37 8.36 -5.09 9.44
C TYR A 37 7.48 -5.69 8.34
N ILE A 38 8.07 -6.02 7.19
CA ILE A 38 7.32 -6.44 6.00
C ILE A 38 7.30 -7.96 5.88
N ASP A 39 6.11 -8.53 5.72
CA ASP A 39 5.91 -9.97 5.58
C ASP A 39 6.24 -10.47 4.17
N THR A 40 5.96 -9.67 3.15
CA THR A 40 6.28 -10.03 1.77
C THR A 40 6.53 -8.80 0.90
N ILE A 41 7.39 -8.96 -0.10
CA ILE A 41 7.76 -7.89 -1.03
C ILE A 41 7.54 -8.41 -2.45
N ILE A 42 6.71 -7.67 -3.21
CA ILE A 42 6.43 -7.96 -4.63
C ILE A 42 7.11 -6.90 -5.48
N ILE A 43 8.09 -7.31 -6.25
CA ILE A 43 8.85 -6.42 -7.14
C ILE A 43 8.57 -6.81 -8.59
N SER A 44 8.24 -5.83 -9.43
CA SER A 44 7.81 -6.07 -10.81
C SER A 44 8.82 -6.89 -11.62
N GLU A 45 10.10 -6.63 -11.49
CA GLU A 45 11.14 -7.37 -12.20
C GLU A 45 11.13 -8.86 -11.81
N GLU A 46 10.90 -9.18 -10.53
CA GLU A 46 10.94 -10.55 -10.03
C GLU A 46 9.75 -11.38 -10.49
N ILE A 47 8.59 -10.78 -10.66
CA ILE A 47 7.38 -11.52 -11.05
C ILE A 47 7.01 -11.35 -12.53
N GLY A 48 7.71 -10.48 -13.26
CA GLY A 48 7.50 -10.28 -14.69
C GLY A 48 6.28 -9.43 -15.05
N SER A 49 5.73 -8.69 -14.11
CA SER A 49 4.61 -7.78 -14.36
C SER A 49 4.66 -6.59 -13.42
N GLU A 50 4.15 -5.44 -13.88
CA GLU A 50 4.13 -4.20 -13.10
C GLU A 50 2.70 -3.69 -12.90
N LYS A 51 2.56 -2.78 -11.91
CA LYS A 51 1.26 -2.15 -11.68
C LYS A 51 0.79 -1.41 -12.95
N PRO A 52 -0.49 -1.44 -13.28
CA PRO A 52 -1.63 -1.92 -12.48
C PRO A 52 -2.01 -3.39 -12.73
N SER A 53 -1.11 -4.25 -13.16
CA SER A 53 -1.41 -5.66 -13.42
C SER A 53 -2.03 -6.35 -12.21
N LEU A 54 -3.09 -7.13 -12.44
CA LEU A 54 -3.75 -7.93 -11.42
C LEU A 54 -2.77 -8.91 -10.75
N ALA A 55 -1.79 -9.43 -11.50
CA ALA A 55 -0.85 -10.42 -10.99
C ALA A 55 -0.08 -9.95 -9.75
N ASN A 56 0.30 -8.68 -9.71
CA ASN A 56 1.03 -8.11 -8.58
C ASN A 56 0.20 -8.12 -7.30
N PHE A 57 -1.05 -7.71 -7.40
CA PHE A 57 -1.97 -7.65 -6.26
C PHE A 57 -2.46 -9.04 -5.85
N ASP A 58 -2.73 -9.90 -6.82
CA ASP A 58 -3.16 -11.27 -6.55
C ASP A 58 -2.07 -12.08 -5.83
N LYS A 59 -0.81 -11.83 -6.15
CA LYS A 59 0.32 -12.45 -5.47
C LYS A 59 0.34 -12.11 -3.98
N VAL A 60 0.01 -10.88 -3.62
CA VAL A 60 -0.12 -10.47 -2.22
C VAL A 60 -1.22 -11.28 -1.52
N LYS A 61 -2.39 -11.41 -2.16
CA LYS A 61 -3.49 -12.22 -1.62
C LYS A 61 -3.06 -13.65 -1.34
N GLN A 62 -2.35 -14.26 -2.28
CA GLN A 62 -1.87 -15.63 -2.14
C GLN A 62 -0.90 -15.79 -0.97
N LEU A 63 0.02 -14.82 -0.80
CA LEU A 63 1.08 -14.91 0.20
C LEU A 63 0.61 -14.50 1.59
N LEU A 64 -0.22 -13.46 1.72
CA LEU A 64 -0.71 -13.00 3.02
C LEU A 64 -1.93 -13.78 3.51
N ASN A 65 -2.80 -14.21 2.60
CA ASN A 65 -3.99 -15.01 2.89
C ASN A 65 -4.85 -14.41 4.01
N CYS A 66 -5.26 -13.15 3.84
CA CYS A 66 -6.11 -12.43 4.78
C CYS A 66 -7.54 -12.27 4.25
N GLU A 67 -8.48 -11.96 5.12
CA GLU A 67 -9.89 -11.76 4.74
C GLU A 67 -10.12 -10.41 4.07
N SER A 68 -9.38 -9.39 4.48
CA SER A 68 -9.51 -8.05 3.93
C SER A 68 -8.14 -7.39 3.76
N TYR A 69 -8.08 -6.41 2.86
CA TYR A 69 -6.84 -5.76 2.48
C TYR A 69 -7.03 -4.25 2.39
N CYS A 70 -5.96 -3.52 2.68
CA CYS A 70 -5.90 -2.08 2.47
C CYS A 70 -4.65 -1.74 1.67
N TYR A 71 -4.79 -0.94 0.64
CA TYR A 71 -3.67 -0.48 -0.18
C TYR A 71 -3.43 1.01 0.02
N ILE A 72 -2.19 1.37 0.37
CA ILE A 72 -1.78 2.74 0.63
C ILE A 72 -0.73 3.12 -0.40
N ALA A 73 -0.97 4.18 -1.17
CA ALA A 73 -0.08 4.60 -2.24
C ALA A 73 -0.27 6.08 -2.59
N ASP A 74 0.42 6.55 -3.63
CA ASP A 74 0.39 7.96 -4.01
C ASP A 74 0.24 8.22 -5.53
N ASN A 75 0.31 7.21 -6.39
CA ASN A 75 0.21 7.38 -7.82
C ASN A 75 -1.18 7.06 -8.35
N THR A 76 -1.99 8.10 -8.61
CA THR A 76 -3.37 7.93 -9.05
C THR A 76 -3.53 7.23 -10.40
N LYS A 77 -2.50 7.25 -11.25
CA LYS A 77 -2.61 6.64 -12.59
C LYS A 77 -2.54 5.12 -12.57
N LYS A 78 -1.82 4.52 -11.62
CA LYS A 78 -1.62 3.08 -11.65
C LYS A 78 -1.78 2.35 -10.31
N ASP A 79 -1.98 3.07 -9.21
CA ASP A 79 -2.00 2.41 -7.90
C ASP A 79 -3.38 1.93 -7.45
N PHE A 80 -4.47 2.63 -7.81
CA PHE A 80 -5.75 2.37 -7.17
C PHE A 80 -6.75 1.56 -7.99
N VAL A 81 -6.62 1.54 -9.31
CA VAL A 81 -7.61 0.90 -10.18
C VAL A 81 -7.78 -0.60 -9.88
N THR A 82 -6.68 -1.34 -9.73
CA THR A 82 -6.73 -2.77 -9.49
C THR A 82 -7.20 -3.14 -8.08
N PRO A 83 -6.64 -2.55 -7.00
CA PRO A 83 -7.15 -2.84 -5.66
C PRO A 83 -8.61 -2.41 -5.48
N ASN A 84 -9.07 -1.33 -6.14
CA ASN A 84 -10.49 -0.95 -6.15
C ASN A 84 -11.35 -2.06 -6.76
N MET A 85 -10.93 -2.61 -7.90
CA MET A 85 -11.63 -3.72 -8.56
C MET A 85 -11.67 -4.97 -7.68
N MET A 86 -10.65 -5.19 -6.87
CA MET A 86 -10.56 -6.34 -5.98
C MET A 86 -11.35 -6.15 -4.67
N GLY A 87 -11.96 -4.98 -4.46
CA GLY A 87 -12.71 -4.67 -3.25
C GLY A 87 -11.84 -4.32 -2.05
N TRP A 88 -10.59 -3.97 -2.27
CA TRP A 88 -9.69 -3.52 -1.21
C TRP A 88 -10.01 -2.08 -0.81
N LEU A 89 -9.78 -1.74 0.45
CA LEU A 89 -9.80 -0.34 0.88
C LEU A 89 -8.56 0.35 0.30
N THR A 90 -8.75 1.51 -0.34
CA THR A 90 -7.63 2.25 -0.93
C THR A 90 -7.48 3.61 -0.27
N ILE A 91 -6.23 3.93 0.09
CA ILE A 91 -5.88 5.20 0.75
C ILE A 91 -4.77 5.88 -0.05
N CYS A 92 -5.01 7.11 -0.46
CA CYS A 92 -4.01 7.92 -1.14
C CYS A 92 -3.34 8.87 -0.15
N LEU A 93 -2.02 8.80 -0.07
CA LEU A 93 -1.22 9.79 0.63
C LEU A 93 -1.03 10.98 -0.31
N ASN A 94 -1.62 12.12 0.02
CA ASN A 94 -1.57 13.31 -0.81
C ASN A 94 -0.14 13.81 -1.01
N ASP A 95 0.13 14.27 -2.22
CA ASP A 95 1.41 14.88 -2.58
C ASP A 95 1.66 16.14 -1.74
N GLN A 96 2.86 16.21 -1.15
CA GLN A 96 3.32 17.37 -0.40
C GLN A 96 4.29 18.23 -1.23
N GLY A 97 4.24 18.07 -2.56
CA GLY A 97 5.11 18.79 -3.49
C GLY A 97 6.41 18.06 -3.85
N ASN A 98 6.61 16.84 -3.34
CA ASN A 98 7.84 16.07 -3.52
C ASN A 98 7.68 14.83 -4.41
N ASN A 99 6.47 14.54 -4.88
CA ASN A 99 6.23 13.34 -5.70
C ASN A 99 6.77 13.50 -7.10
N ILE A 100 7.40 12.44 -7.61
CA ILE A 100 7.84 12.34 -9.00
C ILE A 100 6.63 12.29 -9.93
N HIS A 101 5.56 11.60 -9.51
CA HIS A 101 4.32 11.45 -10.26
C HIS A 101 3.28 12.45 -9.77
N LYS A 102 2.73 13.21 -10.72
CA LYS A 102 1.68 14.18 -10.43
C LYS A 102 0.37 13.46 -10.15
N GLN A 103 -0.26 13.77 -9.03
CA GLN A 103 -1.57 13.22 -8.68
C GLN A 103 -2.67 13.89 -9.50
N ASP A 104 -3.62 13.09 -10.01
CA ASP A 104 -4.73 13.57 -10.81
C ASP A 104 -6.03 12.94 -10.26
N PHE A 105 -6.88 13.76 -9.64
CA PHE A 105 -8.14 13.33 -9.06
C PHE A 105 -9.33 13.58 -10.00
N SER A 106 -9.08 14.03 -11.23
CA SER A 106 -10.10 14.18 -12.27
C SER A 106 -10.30 12.90 -13.10
N LEU A 107 -9.54 11.85 -12.81
CA LEU A 107 -9.66 10.56 -13.46
C LEU A 107 -11.01 9.90 -13.15
N PRO A 108 -11.46 8.90 -13.97
CA PRO A 108 -12.66 8.12 -13.66
C PRO A 108 -12.64 7.52 -12.26
N ASN A 109 -13.81 7.29 -11.68
CA ASN A 109 -13.94 6.81 -10.29
C ASN A 109 -13.16 5.55 -9.99
N GLU A 110 -13.02 4.63 -10.94
CA GLU A 110 -12.25 3.40 -10.75
C GLU A 110 -10.76 3.62 -10.48
N PHE A 111 -10.24 4.80 -10.82
CA PHE A 111 -8.85 5.19 -10.56
C PHE A 111 -8.67 5.94 -9.24
N LEU A 112 -9.76 6.33 -8.59
CA LEU A 112 -9.70 7.17 -7.40
C LEU A 112 -9.64 6.35 -6.12
N PRO A 113 -8.87 6.80 -5.10
CA PRO A 113 -8.83 6.13 -3.81
C PRO A 113 -10.15 6.32 -3.05
N ASP A 114 -10.44 5.40 -2.12
CA ASP A 114 -11.58 5.53 -1.22
C ASP A 114 -11.36 6.68 -0.23
N ILE A 115 -10.13 6.87 0.23
CA ILE A 115 -9.76 7.85 1.23
C ILE A 115 -8.51 8.60 0.79
N ARG A 116 -8.47 9.91 1.04
CA ARG A 116 -7.28 10.75 0.83
C ARG A 116 -6.81 11.27 2.17
N VAL A 117 -5.51 11.16 2.44
CA VAL A 117 -4.89 11.64 3.68
C VAL A 117 -3.64 12.46 3.37
N SER A 118 -3.25 13.32 4.31
CA SER A 118 -2.08 14.19 4.13
C SER A 118 -0.86 13.72 4.91
N SER A 119 -1.00 12.74 5.79
CA SER A 119 0.09 12.25 6.62
C SER A 119 -0.13 10.81 7.06
N TRP A 120 0.96 10.15 7.45
CA TRP A 120 0.91 8.84 8.08
C TRP A 120 0.19 8.85 9.42
N GLN A 121 0.18 9.98 10.12
CA GLN A 121 -0.56 10.14 11.37
C GLN A 121 -2.06 9.97 11.16
N GLU A 122 -2.59 10.52 10.06
CA GLU A 122 -4.00 10.33 9.70
C GLU A 122 -4.31 8.86 9.43
N ILE A 123 -3.39 8.13 8.79
CA ILE A 123 -3.53 6.70 8.54
C ILE A 123 -3.54 5.93 9.87
N GLU A 124 -2.64 6.26 10.79
CA GLU A 124 -2.62 5.66 12.12
C GLU A 124 -3.95 5.87 12.86
N ASN A 125 -4.52 7.06 12.76
CA ASN A 125 -5.80 7.37 13.38
C ASN A 125 -6.94 6.49 12.83
N ILE A 126 -6.96 6.28 11.50
CA ILE A 126 -7.95 5.41 10.85
C ILE A 126 -7.83 3.97 11.38
N PHE A 127 -6.64 3.42 11.40
CA PHE A 127 -6.42 2.04 11.83
C PHE A 127 -6.61 1.84 13.33
N SER A 128 -6.25 2.83 14.15
CA SER A 128 -6.52 2.80 15.60
C SER A 128 -8.01 2.70 15.90
N LYS A 129 -8.83 3.43 15.17
CA LYS A 129 -10.29 3.35 15.29
C LYS A 129 -10.83 1.97 14.89
N LYS A 130 -10.32 1.41 13.80
CA LYS A 130 -10.72 0.07 13.33
C LYS A 130 -10.40 -1.01 14.36
N ILE A 131 -9.20 -0.97 14.93
CA ILE A 131 -8.77 -1.92 15.98
C ILE A 131 -9.64 -1.80 17.22
N LYS A 132 -9.96 -0.56 17.66
CA LYS A 132 -10.85 -0.31 18.79
C LYS A 132 -12.23 -0.92 18.57
N LEU A 133 -12.79 -0.79 17.37
CA LEU A 133 -14.08 -1.39 17.03
C LEU A 133 -14.06 -2.92 17.10
N ILE A 134 -12.97 -3.54 16.67
CA ILE A 134 -12.82 -4.99 16.68
C ILE A 134 -12.58 -5.50 18.10
N ARG A 135 -11.71 -4.85 18.88
CA ARG A 135 -11.32 -5.28 20.24
C ARG A 135 -12.29 -4.83 21.32
N GLY A 136 -13.07 -3.79 21.07
CA GLY A 136 -14.06 -3.25 22.01
C GLY A 136 -15.34 -4.06 22.07
N LYS A 137 -15.40 -5.11 21.30
CA LYS A 137 -16.50 -6.06 21.32
C LYS A 137 -16.13 -7.27 22.18
#